data_c9e723e9dbcbfe290272f500a023505e
#
_entry.id   c9e723e9dbcbfe290272f500a023505e
#
_cell.length_a   1.000
_cell.length_b   1.000
_cell.length_c   1.000
_cell.angle_alpha   90.00
_cell.angle_beta   90.00
_cell.angle_gamma   90.00
#
_symmetry.space_group_name_H-M   'P 1'
#
loop_
_entity.id
_entity.type
_entity.pdbx_description
1 polymer ?
#
loop_
_entity_poly.entity_id
_entity_poly.type
_entity_poly.pdbx_seq_one_letter_code
_entity_poly.pdbx_strand_id
1 'polypeptide(L)'
;IHSYSLIHDDLPAMDNSPIRRGKASNHIKFDHHTAILAGDGLLSWAFQIIGDSNFISNSENRSEICFVLAKAIGPNGMVGGQQADMDFTEDKSMDLDQIEWIQNHKTGALISCCAHVASILLNASYDQKIKLINYANHIGLAFQIADDLLDLDGNEVTMGKPVRQDTKNKTPNFVTILGKEKALKRALEESCNCLLYTSPSPRDSSK
;
A
#
# COMPACT_ATOMS: atom_id res chain seq x y z
N ILE A 1 -9.75 5.25 3.53
CA ILE A 1 -8.77 4.31 4.10
C ILE A 1 -7.34 4.84 3.93
N HIS A 2 -6.79 4.90 2.74
CA HIS A 2 -5.40 5.35 2.53
C HIS A 2 -5.07 6.70 3.20
N SER A 3 -5.99 7.66 3.22
CA SER A 3 -5.75 8.96 3.86
C SER A 3 -5.57 8.85 5.38
N TYR A 4 -6.38 8.01 6.05
CA TYR A 4 -6.23 7.83 7.50
C TYR A 4 -4.90 7.17 7.83
N SER A 5 -4.51 6.14 7.06
CA SER A 5 -3.25 5.43 7.33
C SER A 5 -2.04 6.35 7.22
N LEU A 6 -2.02 7.25 6.22
CA LEU A 6 -0.95 8.24 6.10
C LEU A 6 -0.95 9.27 7.24
N ILE A 7 -2.13 9.69 7.73
CA ILE A 7 -2.22 10.63 8.86
C ILE A 7 -1.65 9.99 10.13
N HIS A 8 -1.98 8.72 10.38
CA HIS A 8 -1.46 7.99 11.54
C HIS A 8 0.02 7.65 11.39
N ASP A 9 0.45 7.29 10.19
CA ASP A 9 1.84 6.97 9.87
C ASP A 9 2.79 8.15 10.12
N ASP A 10 2.32 9.37 9.83
CA ASP A 10 3.09 10.59 10.06
C ASP A 10 3.24 10.97 11.55
N LEU A 11 2.49 10.38 12.49
CA LEU A 11 2.53 10.72 13.91
C LEU A 11 3.93 10.49 14.53
N PRO A 12 4.29 11.24 15.59
CA PRO A 12 5.58 11.06 16.28
C PRO A 12 5.84 9.68 16.85
N ALA A 13 4.78 8.90 17.13
CA ALA A 13 4.87 7.52 17.61
C ALA A 13 5.14 6.51 16.47
N MET A 14 5.08 6.96 15.21
CA MET A 14 5.29 6.20 13.99
C MET A 14 6.51 6.78 13.26
N ASP A 15 6.36 7.26 12.03
CA ASP A 15 7.46 7.79 11.21
C ASP A 15 7.94 9.20 11.65
N ASN A 16 7.18 9.91 12.48
CA ASN A 16 7.44 11.29 12.88
C ASN A 16 7.73 12.21 11.68
N SER A 17 6.96 12.05 10.61
CA SER A 17 7.19 12.78 9.35
C SER A 17 6.61 14.20 9.41
N PRO A 18 7.43 15.26 9.29
CA PRO A 18 6.92 16.62 9.35
C PRO A 18 6.22 17.08 8.07
N ILE A 19 6.46 16.39 6.95
CA ILE A 19 5.97 16.78 5.63
C ILE A 19 5.39 15.56 4.90
N ARG A 20 4.21 15.74 4.30
CA ARG A 20 3.55 14.77 3.43
C ARG A 20 3.08 15.46 2.15
N ARG A 21 3.51 14.97 0.97
CA ARG A 21 3.14 15.52 -0.35
C ARG A 21 3.42 17.03 -0.47
N GLY A 22 4.57 17.47 0.04
CA GLY A 22 5.01 18.87 -0.02
C GLY A 22 4.28 19.82 0.94
N LYS A 23 3.48 19.31 1.87
CA LYS A 23 2.75 20.08 2.89
C LYS A 23 3.07 19.57 4.28
N ALA A 24 2.92 20.44 5.28
CA ALA A 24 3.02 20.02 6.69
C ALA A 24 2.05 18.87 6.96
N SER A 25 2.54 17.81 7.62
CA SER A 25 1.71 16.69 8.07
C SER A 25 0.64 17.14 9.04
N ASN A 26 -0.39 16.31 9.25
CA ASN A 26 -1.58 16.71 10.02
C ASN A 26 -1.22 17.12 11.46
N HIS A 27 -0.38 16.32 12.13
CA HIS A 27 0.03 16.59 13.53
C HIS A 27 0.91 17.85 13.68
N ILE A 28 1.62 18.26 12.62
CA ILE A 28 2.40 19.51 12.62
C ILE A 28 1.50 20.71 12.33
N LYS A 29 0.54 20.57 11.40
CA LYS A 29 -0.34 21.68 11.01
C LYS A 29 -1.38 22.01 12.06
N PHE A 30 -1.89 21.01 12.75
CA PHE A 30 -2.94 21.17 13.77
C PHE A 30 -2.38 20.80 15.14
N ASP A 31 -2.45 19.52 15.52
CA ASP A 31 -1.88 18.93 16.73
C ASP A 31 -2.00 17.39 16.68
N HIS A 32 -1.41 16.71 17.68
CA HIS A 32 -1.39 15.25 17.73
C HIS A 32 -2.79 14.64 17.92
N HIS A 33 -3.60 15.21 18.83
CA HIS A 33 -4.93 14.66 19.09
C HIS A 33 -5.86 14.84 17.89
N THR A 34 -5.78 15.96 17.19
CA THR A 34 -6.52 16.19 15.95
C THR A 34 -6.12 15.18 14.86
N ALA A 35 -4.82 14.87 14.73
CA ALA A 35 -4.37 13.87 13.76
C ALA A 35 -4.89 12.46 14.09
N ILE A 36 -4.86 12.05 15.36
CA ILE A 36 -5.40 10.76 15.79
C ILE A 36 -6.90 10.68 15.48
N LEU A 37 -7.68 11.68 15.93
CA LEU A 37 -9.14 11.69 15.73
C LEU A 37 -9.54 11.81 14.26
N ALA A 38 -8.76 12.52 13.44
CA ALA A 38 -8.99 12.60 12.00
C ALA A 38 -8.80 11.23 11.33
N GLY A 39 -7.77 10.48 11.70
CA GLY A 39 -7.57 9.12 11.22
C GLY A 39 -8.71 8.19 11.64
N ASP A 40 -9.09 8.18 12.93
CA ASP A 40 -10.20 7.38 13.46
C ASP A 40 -11.52 7.71 12.76
N GLY A 41 -11.80 9.00 12.57
CA GLY A 41 -12.99 9.48 11.87
C GLY A 41 -13.03 9.03 10.41
N LEU A 42 -11.92 9.11 9.69
CA LEU A 42 -11.82 8.66 8.29
C LEU A 42 -11.98 7.14 8.17
N LEU A 43 -11.41 6.37 9.10
CA LEU A 43 -11.58 4.93 9.14
C LEU A 43 -13.04 4.55 9.36
N SER A 44 -13.67 5.15 10.38
CA SER A 44 -15.10 4.92 10.69
C SER A 44 -16.00 5.32 9.52
N TRP A 45 -15.71 6.45 8.90
CA TRP A 45 -16.46 6.94 7.74
C TRP A 45 -16.37 6.00 6.52
N ALA A 46 -15.23 5.36 6.30
CA ALA A 46 -15.12 4.36 5.24
C ALA A 46 -16.12 3.21 5.42
N PHE A 47 -16.27 2.69 6.63
CA PHE A 47 -17.25 1.64 6.93
C PHE A 47 -18.70 2.15 6.87
N GLN A 48 -18.94 3.41 7.25
CA GLN A 48 -20.25 4.03 7.08
C GLN A 48 -20.66 4.07 5.61
N ILE A 49 -19.76 4.48 4.70
CA ILE A 49 -20.02 4.50 3.25
C ILE A 49 -20.33 3.09 2.73
N ILE A 50 -19.55 2.07 3.14
CA ILE A 50 -19.77 0.69 2.72
C ILE A 50 -21.13 0.18 3.23
N GLY A 51 -21.51 0.52 4.45
CA GLY A 51 -22.78 0.10 5.08
C GLY A 51 -24.01 0.78 4.50
N ASP A 52 -23.86 1.93 3.83
CA ASP A 52 -24.99 2.71 3.31
C ASP A 52 -25.53 2.11 2.01
N SER A 53 -26.83 1.73 2.03
CA SER A 53 -27.54 1.18 0.88
C SER A 53 -27.70 2.15 -0.29
N ASN A 54 -27.56 3.46 -0.06
CA ASN A 54 -27.55 4.46 -1.13
C ASN A 54 -26.29 4.38 -2.01
N PHE A 55 -25.16 3.92 -1.45
CA PHE A 55 -23.92 3.72 -2.21
C PHE A 55 -23.80 2.30 -2.76
N ILE A 56 -24.16 1.30 -1.95
CA ILE A 56 -24.08 -0.12 -2.35
C ILE A 56 -25.45 -0.77 -2.04
N SER A 57 -26.29 -0.90 -3.05
CA SER A 57 -27.67 -1.41 -2.86
C SER A 57 -27.72 -2.86 -2.42
N ASN A 58 -26.85 -3.74 -2.94
CA ASN A 58 -26.81 -5.15 -2.60
C ASN A 58 -26.22 -5.38 -1.20
N SER A 59 -26.99 -6.02 -0.29
CA SER A 59 -26.56 -6.26 1.09
C SER A 59 -25.44 -7.30 1.21
N GLU A 60 -25.41 -8.30 0.32
CA GLU A 60 -24.36 -9.32 0.30
C GLU A 60 -23.02 -8.67 -0.11
N ASN A 61 -23.04 -7.81 -1.13
CA ASN A 61 -21.87 -7.05 -1.56
C ASN A 61 -21.36 -6.15 -0.41
N ARG A 62 -22.25 -5.47 0.33
CA ARG A 62 -21.85 -4.66 1.50
C ARG A 62 -21.12 -5.50 2.54
N SER A 63 -21.68 -6.68 2.89
CA SER A 63 -21.08 -7.58 3.86
C SER A 63 -19.73 -8.12 3.38
N GLU A 64 -19.63 -8.57 2.13
CA GLU A 64 -18.39 -9.09 1.56
C GLU A 64 -17.31 -7.97 1.48
N ILE A 65 -17.65 -6.77 1.03
CA ILE A 65 -16.74 -5.64 0.95
C ILE A 65 -16.24 -5.23 2.34
N CYS A 66 -17.13 -5.18 3.34
CA CYS A 66 -16.78 -4.90 4.73
C CYS A 66 -15.76 -5.92 5.24
N PHE A 67 -15.99 -7.21 5.01
CA PHE A 67 -15.08 -8.29 5.41
C PHE A 67 -13.73 -8.19 4.70
N VAL A 68 -13.73 -8.02 3.38
CA VAL A 68 -12.50 -7.90 2.56
C VAL A 68 -11.67 -6.70 2.99
N LEU A 69 -12.30 -5.56 3.20
CA LEU A 69 -11.62 -4.35 3.64
C LEU A 69 -11.06 -4.51 5.06
N ALA A 70 -11.87 -4.99 6.02
CA ALA A 70 -11.44 -5.20 7.40
C ALA A 70 -10.24 -6.18 7.48
N LYS A 71 -10.26 -7.25 6.67
CA LYS A 71 -9.13 -8.19 6.57
C LYS A 71 -7.87 -7.51 6.01
N ALA A 72 -8.03 -6.70 4.95
CA ALA A 72 -6.89 -6.06 4.27
C ALA A 72 -6.22 -4.99 5.13
N ILE A 73 -6.97 -4.27 5.96
CA ILE A 73 -6.41 -3.20 6.82
C ILE A 73 -6.12 -3.65 8.25
N GLY A 74 -6.59 -4.83 8.64
CA GLY A 74 -6.49 -5.36 10.01
C GLY A 74 -5.14 -6.03 10.32
N PRO A 75 -5.10 -6.83 11.41
CA PRO A 75 -3.86 -7.47 11.88
C PRO A 75 -3.25 -8.48 10.89
N ASN A 76 -4.07 -9.06 10.02
CA ASN A 76 -3.60 -9.95 8.95
C ASN A 76 -3.39 -9.22 7.60
N GLY A 77 -3.24 -7.92 7.64
CA GLY A 77 -3.02 -7.04 6.49
C GLY A 77 -2.16 -5.84 6.87
N MET A 78 -2.61 -4.63 6.52
CA MET A 78 -1.84 -3.39 6.64
C MET A 78 -1.31 -3.14 8.06
N VAL A 79 -2.14 -3.30 9.10
CA VAL A 79 -1.72 -3.08 10.50
C VAL A 79 -0.66 -4.10 10.92
N GLY A 80 -0.81 -5.38 10.56
CA GLY A 80 0.19 -6.41 10.86
C GLY A 80 1.51 -6.16 10.11
N GLY A 81 1.44 -5.75 8.84
CA GLY A 81 2.61 -5.36 8.06
C GLY A 81 3.32 -4.14 8.64
N GLN A 82 2.57 -3.11 9.06
CA GLN A 82 3.12 -1.93 9.72
C GLN A 82 3.79 -2.28 11.06
N GLN A 83 3.15 -3.14 11.89
CA GLN A 83 3.76 -3.59 13.14
C GLN A 83 5.08 -4.31 12.90
N ALA A 84 5.13 -5.22 11.94
CA ALA A 84 6.36 -5.95 11.61
C ALA A 84 7.47 -5.03 11.08
N ASP A 85 7.10 -3.99 10.33
CA ASP A 85 8.02 -2.95 9.86
C ASP A 85 8.60 -2.14 11.04
N MET A 86 7.75 -1.76 12.00
CA MET A 86 8.16 -1.02 13.21
C MET A 86 8.98 -1.88 14.20
N ASP A 87 8.76 -3.20 14.23
CA ASP A 87 9.51 -4.12 15.08
C ASP A 87 10.95 -4.39 14.60
N PHE A 88 11.30 -3.85 13.42
CA PHE A 88 12.65 -3.91 12.92
C PHE A 88 13.59 -3.11 13.83
N THR A 89 14.70 -3.75 14.23
CA THR A 89 15.80 -3.10 14.93
C THR A 89 17.10 -3.34 14.15
N GLU A 90 18.07 -2.42 14.24
CA GLU A 90 19.34 -2.53 13.52
C GLU A 90 20.11 -3.85 13.80
N ASP A 91 19.85 -4.49 14.93
CA ASP A 91 20.46 -5.76 15.33
C ASP A 91 19.83 -6.99 14.66
N LYS A 92 18.69 -6.82 13.95
CA LYS A 92 18.02 -7.91 13.25
C LYS A 92 18.27 -7.79 11.75
N SER A 93 18.96 -8.78 11.18
CA SER A 93 19.01 -8.92 9.72
C SER A 93 17.67 -9.44 9.22
N MET A 94 17.09 -8.80 8.21
CA MET A 94 15.95 -9.33 7.47
C MET A 94 16.44 -10.01 6.18
N ASP A 95 15.79 -11.11 5.81
CA ASP A 95 15.96 -11.72 4.50
C ASP A 95 14.91 -11.15 3.51
N LEU A 96 15.05 -11.56 2.25
CA LEU A 96 14.17 -11.08 1.18
C LEU A 96 12.70 -11.48 1.41
N ASP A 97 12.46 -12.70 1.90
CA ASP A 97 11.11 -13.23 2.13
C ASP A 97 10.38 -12.42 3.22
N GLN A 98 11.09 -12.01 4.25
CA GLN A 98 10.57 -11.16 5.32
C GLN A 98 10.21 -9.77 4.80
N ILE A 99 11.05 -9.16 3.95
CA ILE A 99 10.74 -7.87 3.32
C ILE A 99 9.55 -8.00 2.39
N GLU A 100 9.51 -9.02 1.53
CA GLU A 100 8.35 -9.26 0.65
C GLU A 100 7.08 -9.45 1.47
N TRP A 101 7.15 -10.16 2.60
CA TRP A 101 6.00 -10.34 3.48
C TRP A 101 5.51 -9.02 4.06
N ILE A 102 6.41 -8.19 4.60
CA ILE A 102 6.08 -6.87 5.16
C ILE A 102 5.43 -6.00 4.09
N GLN A 103 6.05 -5.88 2.93
CA GLN A 103 5.54 -5.01 1.86
C GLN A 103 4.21 -5.47 1.28
N ASN A 104 4.02 -6.78 1.15
CA ASN A 104 2.76 -7.36 0.72
C ASN A 104 1.62 -7.11 1.73
N HIS A 105 1.91 -7.03 3.02
CA HIS A 105 0.92 -6.74 4.05
C HIS A 105 0.74 -5.25 4.28
N LYS A 106 1.82 -4.50 4.51
CA LYS A 106 1.78 -3.05 4.78
C LYS A 106 1.13 -2.28 3.62
N THR A 107 1.49 -2.59 2.39
CA THR A 107 1.07 -1.86 1.18
C THR A 107 0.23 -2.72 0.23
N GLY A 108 0.70 -3.92 -0.09
CA GLY A 108 0.09 -4.80 -1.09
C GLY A 108 -1.34 -5.20 -0.75
N ALA A 109 -1.63 -5.48 0.52
CA ALA A 109 -2.97 -5.89 0.97
C ALA A 109 -4.05 -4.85 0.63
N LEU A 110 -3.77 -3.56 0.79
CA LEU A 110 -4.73 -2.50 0.46
C LEU A 110 -4.88 -2.33 -1.07
N ILE A 111 -3.80 -2.45 -1.83
CA ILE A 111 -3.84 -2.41 -3.30
C ILE A 111 -4.67 -3.59 -3.84
N SER A 112 -4.42 -4.79 -3.34
CA SER A 112 -5.17 -6.00 -3.69
C SER A 112 -6.65 -5.90 -3.29
N CYS A 113 -6.94 -5.29 -2.15
CA CYS A 113 -8.31 -5.00 -1.69
C CYS A 113 -9.08 -4.14 -2.69
N CYS A 114 -8.44 -3.13 -3.30
CA CYS A 114 -9.11 -2.29 -4.30
C CYS A 114 -9.60 -3.11 -5.50
N ALA A 115 -8.77 -4.02 -6.02
CA ALA A 115 -9.15 -4.92 -7.11
C ALA A 115 -10.25 -5.91 -6.70
N HIS A 116 -10.16 -6.43 -5.48
CA HIS A 116 -11.15 -7.35 -4.92
C HIS A 116 -12.53 -6.66 -4.77
N VAL A 117 -12.58 -5.47 -4.17
CA VAL A 117 -13.81 -4.68 -4.03
C VAL A 117 -14.42 -4.35 -5.39
N ALA A 118 -13.61 -3.94 -6.36
CA ALA A 118 -14.08 -3.68 -7.72
C ALA A 118 -14.70 -4.94 -8.35
N SER A 119 -14.08 -6.12 -8.14
CA SER A 119 -14.62 -7.39 -8.66
C SER A 119 -15.96 -7.78 -8.05
N ILE A 120 -16.18 -7.49 -6.76
CA ILE A 120 -17.47 -7.70 -6.08
C ILE A 120 -18.54 -6.78 -6.67
N LEU A 121 -18.25 -5.49 -6.76
CA LEU A 121 -19.20 -4.48 -7.27
C LEU A 121 -19.62 -4.74 -8.73
N LEU A 122 -18.72 -5.29 -9.53
CA LEU A 122 -18.96 -5.61 -10.94
C LEU A 122 -19.51 -7.02 -11.16
N ASN A 123 -19.77 -7.79 -10.09
CA ASN A 123 -20.19 -9.20 -10.16
C ASN A 123 -19.28 -10.03 -11.08
N ALA A 124 -17.96 -9.82 -10.95
CA ALA A 124 -16.97 -10.51 -11.75
C ALA A 124 -17.02 -12.03 -11.50
N SER A 125 -16.79 -12.83 -12.54
CA SER A 125 -16.67 -14.28 -12.38
C SER A 125 -15.47 -14.63 -11.49
N TYR A 126 -15.46 -15.85 -10.95
CA TYR A 126 -14.34 -16.31 -10.10
C TYR A 126 -12.98 -16.14 -10.78
N ASP A 127 -12.88 -16.53 -12.07
CA ASP A 127 -11.64 -16.40 -12.84
C ASP A 127 -11.20 -14.95 -13.03
N GLN A 128 -12.16 -14.05 -13.29
CA GLN A 128 -11.87 -12.62 -13.39
C GLN A 128 -11.41 -12.04 -12.06
N LYS A 129 -12.06 -12.43 -10.96
CA LYS A 129 -11.69 -12.02 -9.61
C LYS A 129 -10.25 -12.42 -9.29
N ILE A 130 -9.88 -13.69 -9.51
CA ILE A 130 -8.52 -14.19 -9.28
C ILE A 130 -7.50 -13.44 -10.14
N LYS A 131 -7.78 -13.21 -11.42
CA LYS A 131 -6.90 -12.45 -12.31
C LYS A 131 -6.69 -11.02 -11.85
N LEU A 132 -7.75 -10.34 -11.44
CA LEU A 132 -7.65 -8.96 -10.92
C LEU A 132 -6.84 -8.88 -9.62
N ILE A 133 -7.02 -9.85 -8.71
CA ILE A 133 -6.27 -9.92 -7.47
C ILE A 133 -4.78 -10.17 -7.76
N ASN A 134 -4.47 -11.12 -8.65
CA ASN A 134 -3.08 -11.40 -9.03
C ASN A 134 -2.42 -10.19 -9.71
N TYR A 135 -3.14 -9.54 -10.62
CA TYR A 135 -2.69 -8.26 -11.18
C TYR A 135 -2.32 -7.24 -10.10
N ALA A 136 -3.22 -7.05 -9.12
CA ALA A 136 -3.02 -6.09 -8.04
C ALA A 136 -1.85 -6.47 -7.12
N ASN A 137 -1.63 -7.76 -6.88
CA ASN A 137 -0.48 -8.23 -6.08
C ASN A 137 0.84 -7.90 -6.78
N HIS A 138 0.97 -8.22 -8.07
CA HIS A 138 2.17 -7.92 -8.84
C HIS A 138 2.44 -6.41 -8.95
N ILE A 139 1.41 -5.62 -9.24
CA ILE A 139 1.57 -4.16 -9.33
C ILE A 139 1.90 -3.54 -7.97
N GLY A 140 1.34 -4.08 -6.87
CA GLY A 140 1.65 -3.66 -5.52
C GLY A 140 3.11 -3.89 -5.14
N LEU A 141 3.65 -5.06 -5.48
CA LEU A 141 5.06 -5.38 -5.24
C LEU A 141 5.99 -4.54 -6.14
N ALA A 142 5.66 -4.41 -7.43
CA ALA A 142 6.42 -3.54 -8.34
C ALA A 142 6.45 -2.09 -7.87
N PHE A 143 5.33 -1.58 -7.37
CA PHE A 143 5.21 -0.23 -6.81
C PHE A 143 6.15 -0.04 -5.62
N GLN A 144 6.19 -1.00 -4.71
CA GLN A 144 7.03 -0.90 -3.52
C GLN A 144 8.52 -0.96 -3.87
N ILE A 145 8.93 -1.87 -4.76
CA ILE A 145 10.32 -1.92 -5.23
C ILE A 145 10.71 -0.60 -5.95
N ALA A 146 9.78 -0.02 -6.70
CA ALA A 146 10.00 1.27 -7.35
C ALA A 146 10.13 2.42 -6.33
N ASP A 147 9.34 2.42 -5.23
CA ASP A 147 9.47 3.42 -4.17
C ASP A 147 10.85 3.33 -3.48
N ASP A 148 11.34 2.12 -3.19
CA ASP A 148 12.69 1.90 -2.65
C ASP A 148 13.81 2.40 -3.59
N LEU A 149 13.65 2.17 -4.90
CA LEU A 149 14.59 2.68 -5.92
C LEU A 149 14.56 4.21 -6.00
N LEU A 150 13.39 4.81 -5.89
CA LEU A 150 13.20 6.25 -5.89
C LEU A 150 13.72 6.90 -4.60
N ASP A 151 13.64 6.23 -3.45
CA ASP A 151 14.26 6.73 -2.22
C ASP A 151 15.79 6.82 -2.35
N LEU A 152 16.41 5.86 -3.05
CA LEU A 152 17.86 5.88 -3.29
C LEU A 152 18.30 6.99 -4.26
N ASP A 153 17.62 7.15 -5.39
CA ASP A 153 18.01 7.99 -6.53
C ASP A 153 17.23 9.32 -6.61
N GLY A 154 16.15 9.45 -5.83
CA GLY A 154 15.21 10.55 -5.95
C GLY A 154 15.79 11.92 -5.60
N ASN A 155 15.12 12.96 -6.09
CA ASN A 155 15.37 14.36 -5.72
C ASN A 155 14.21 14.82 -4.83
N GLU A 156 14.51 15.38 -3.66
CA GLU A 156 13.54 15.87 -2.68
C GLU A 156 12.49 16.83 -3.28
N VAL A 157 12.90 17.65 -4.24
CA VAL A 157 11.99 18.59 -4.92
C VAL A 157 10.94 17.87 -5.76
N THR A 158 11.33 16.79 -6.44
CA THR A 158 10.42 16.02 -7.31
C THR A 158 9.54 15.06 -6.51
N MET A 159 10.09 14.51 -5.43
CA MET A 159 9.39 13.51 -4.58
C MET A 159 8.43 14.16 -3.57
N GLY A 160 8.62 15.44 -3.23
CA GLY A 160 7.81 16.13 -2.22
C GLY A 160 7.93 15.55 -0.81
N LYS A 161 8.94 14.71 -0.57
CA LYS A 161 9.32 14.12 0.72
C LYS A 161 10.84 14.03 0.79
N PRO A 162 11.45 13.98 2.01
CA PRO A 162 12.86 13.67 2.15
C PRO A 162 13.21 12.34 1.49
N VAL A 163 14.37 12.27 0.81
CA VAL A 163 14.91 11.05 0.20
C VAL A 163 16.02 10.45 1.05
N ARG A 164 16.43 9.21 0.74
CA ARG A 164 17.45 8.44 1.47
C ARG A 164 17.10 8.24 2.95
N GLN A 165 15.79 8.17 3.25
CA GLN A 165 15.34 7.92 4.61
C GLN A 165 15.71 6.50 5.04
N ASP A 166 15.51 5.51 4.16
CA ASP A 166 15.86 4.11 4.43
C ASP A 166 17.36 3.95 4.72
N THR A 167 18.20 4.63 3.94
CA THR A 167 19.66 4.63 4.17
C THR A 167 20.03 5.29 5.50
N LYS A 168 19.37 6.39 5.88
CA LYS A 168 19.61 7.07 7.15
C LYS A 168 19.14 6.25 8.34
N ASN A 169 17.98 5.59 8.20
CA ASN A 169 17.39 4.79 9.25
C ASN A 169 17.91 3.35 9.25
N LYS A 170 18.78 3.01 8.27
CA LYS A 170 19.28 1.64 8.03
C LYS A 170 18.15 0.61 7.88
N THR A 171 17.01 1.03 7.36
CA THR A 171 15.85 0.17 7.15
C THR A 171 16.13 -0.78 5.99
N PRO A 172 16.01 -2.11 6.17
CA PRO A 172 16.15 -3.06 5.07
C PRO A 172 15.03 -2.87 4.07
N ASN A 173 15.38 -2.86 2.79
CA ASN A 173 14.45 -2.78 1.68
C ASN A 173 14.98 -3.60 0.50
N PHE A 174 14.24 -3.67 -0.61
CA PHE A 174 14.65 -4.45 -1.78
C PHE A 174 16.02 -4.01 -2.32
N VAL A 175 16.31 -2.72 -2.30
CA VAL A 175 17.57 -2.18 -2.83
C VAL A 175 18.75 -2.54 -1.93
N THR A 176 18.59 -2.48 -0.62
CA THR A 176 19.66 -2.82 0.34
C THR A 176 20.02 -4.30 0.31
N ILE A 177 19.05 -5.18 0.04
CA ILE A 177 19.28 -6.64 0.01
C ILE A 177 19.71 -7.12 -1.37
N LEU A 178 19.03 -6.71 -2.42
CA LEU A 178 19.30 -7.20 -3.78
C LEU A 178 20.39 -6.42 -4.51
N GLY A 179 20.61 -5.17 -4.12
CA GLY A 179 21.33 -4.18 -4.89
C GLY A 179 20.46 -3.59 -6.01
N LYS A 180 20.77 -2.36 -6.43
CA LYS A 180 19.97 -1.55 -7.35
C LYS A 180 19.59 -2.27 -8.66
N GLU A 181 20.56 -2.92 -9.31
CA GLU A 181 20.33 -3.58 -10.61
C GLU A 181 19.33 -4.74 -10.50
N LYS A 182 19.47 -5.58 -9.47
CA LYS A 182 18.57 -6.71 -9.26
C LYS A 182 17.19 -6.25 -8.79
N ALA A 183 17.10 -5.21 -7.96
CA ALA A 183 15.84 -4.61 -7.56
C ALA A 183 15.08 -4.04 -8.78
N LEU A 184 15.76 -3.30 -9.67
CA LEU A 184 15.17 -2.82 -10.91
C LEU A 184 14.68 -3.96 -11.80
N LYS A 185 15.50 -5.02 -11.97
CA LYS A 185 15.10 -6.20 -12.73
C LYS A 185 13.85 -6.85 -12.15
N ARG A 186 13.80 -7.03 -10.82
CA ARG A 186 12.62 -7.59 -10.12
C ARG A 186 11.37 -6.71 -10.33
N ALA A 187 11.47 -5.39 -10.21
CA ALA A 187 10.35 -4.47 -10.48
C ALA A 187 9.81 -4.62 -11.90
N LEU A 188 10.70 -4.75 -12.90
CA LEU A 188 10.31 -4.98 -14.29
C LEU A 188 9.65 -6.36 -14.48
N GLU A 189 10.17 -7.41 -13.86
CA GLU A 189 9.57 -8.75 -13.88
C GLU A 189 8.15 -8.73 -13.30
N GLU A 190 7.95 -8.08 -12.13
CA GLU A 190 6.62 -7.94 -11.54
C GLU A 190 5.66 -7.13 -12.43
N SER A 191 6.16 -6.05 -13.05
CA SER A 191 5.38 -5.26 -14.00
C SER A 191 5.01 -6.07 -15.26
N CYS A 192 5.87 -6.94 -15.74
CA CYS A 192 5.54 -7.86 -16.84
C CYS A 192 4.54 -8.93 -16.40
N ASN A 193 4.71 -9.48 -15.19
CA ASN A 193 3.81 -10.51 -14.67
C ASN A 193 2.38 -10.00 -14.52
N CYS A 194 2.19 -8.74 -14.09
CA CYS A 194 0.84 -8.19 -13.98
C CYS A 194 0.10 -8.17 -15.35
N LEU A 195 0.81 -7.99 -16.46
CA LEU A 195 0.20 -7.97 -17.79
C LEU A 195 -0.33 -9.35 -18.25
N LEU A 196 0.14 -10.45 -17.64
CA LEU A 196 -0.37 -11.80 -17.93
C LEU A 196 -1.85 -11.97 -17.52
N TYR A 197 -2.33 -11.13 -16.59
CA TYR A 197 -3.70 -11.18 -16.07
C TYR A 197 -4.63 -10.16 -16.70
N THR A 198 -4.13 -9.30 -17.60
CA THR A 198 -4.92 -8.29 -18.31
C THR A 198 -5.32 -8.78 -19.69
N SER A 199 -6.47 -8.34 -20.20
CA SER A 199 -6.79 -8.49 -21.61
C SER A 199 -5.87 -7.58 -22.43
N PRO A 200 -5.51 -7.96 -23.68
CA PRO A 200 -4.76 -7.10 -24.55
C PRO A 200 -5.44 -5.72 -24.67
N SER A 201 -4.69 -4.65 -24.43
CA SER A 201 -5.20 -3.29 -24.63
C SER A 201 -5.47 -3.07 -26.12
N PRO A 202 -6.48 -2.28 -26.52
CA PRO A 202 -6.65 -1.86 -27.91
C PRO A 202 -5.38 -1.21 -28.52
N ARG A 203 -4.47 -0.71 -27.67
CA ARG A 203 -3.16 -0.18 -28.09
C ARG A 203 -2.16 -1.29 -28.45
N ASP A 204 -2.34 -2.51 -27.94
CA ASP A 204 -1.44 -3.64 -28.18
C ASP A 204 -1.78 -4.34 -29.52
N SER A 205 -2.98 -4.15 -30.04
CA SER A 205 -3.44 -4.68 -31.33
C SER A 205 -3.02 -3.83 -32.54
N SER A 206 -2.32 -2.72 -32.31
CA SER A 206 -1.86 -1.78 -33.36
C SER A 206 -0.37 -1.90 -33.71
N LYS A 207 0.28 -3.02 -33.34
CA LYS A 207 1.66 -3.35 -33.75
C LYS A 207 1.69 -4.43 -34.79
#